data_cf97b5e83efef8869c42626ab9e43f1c
#
_entry.id   cf97b5e83efef8869c42626ab9e43f1c
#
_cell.length_a   1.000
_cell.length_b   1.000
_cell.length_c   1.000
_cell.angle_alpha   90.00
_cell.angle_beta   90.00
_cell.angle_gamma   90.00
#
_symmetry.space_group_name_H-M   'P 1'
#
loop_
_entity.id
_entity.type
_entity.pdbx_description
1 polymer ?
#
loop_
_entity_poly.entity_id
_entity_poly.type
_entity_poly.pdbx_seq_one_letter_code
_entity_poly.pdbx_strand_id
1 'polypeptide(L)'
;MQLPKGDVRNGLNLVDNKGNLNQEVLVYGTITNYFGATGLKGVSYAKLGESEFGNKPADANDVIFTQSFKQSFGDFIEYSVSGDERWYIDTKYGYAMVTGYVDGTNKANEDWLISPAISLEGVDAAKMNIEHVLRYNNKPAEAATIWVSEDYTEGDPNNATWTQLPTNFTDASDWTLTLSKDLDLNAFLGKTVRIALKYVATTTKAGTWEVKTFNVLKGQAEVDPGTGNPDGPADGDAGSETQPYTVAQAISNQGAKDNGVYVWTEGYIVGVYGNSKAPVFGADAL
;
A
#
# COMPACT_ATOMS: atom_id res chain seq x y z
N MET A 1 2.20 24.47 -13.25
CA MET A 1 2.08 23.18 -12.54
C MET A 1 1.07 23.32 -11.41
N GLN A 2 0.20 22.34 -11.25
CA GLN A 2 -0.73 22.28 -10.11
C GLN A 2 -0.30 21.14 -9.19
N LEU A 3 -0.08 21.45 -7.93
CA LEU A 3 0.23 20.46 -6.89
C LEU A 3 -1.05 20.17 -6.10
N PRO A 4 -1.51 18.91 -6.06
CA PRO A 4 -2.60 18.49 -5.18
C PRO A 4 -2.20 18.65 -3.71
N LYS A 5 -3.18 18.65 -2.80
CA LYS A 5 -2.88 18.59 -1.36
C LYS A 5 -2.16 17.27 -1.05
N GLY A 6 -1.20 17.31 -0.14
CA GLY A 6 -0.43 16.14 0.30
C GLY A 6 1.08 16.39 0.29
N ASP A 7 1.86 15.32 0.40
CA ASP A 7 3.30 15.34 0.66
C ASP A 7 4.11 16.12 -0.39
N VAL A 8 3.78 15.94 -1.68
CA VAL A 8 4.46 16.68 -2.75
C VAL A 8 4.29 18.19 -2.58
N ARG A 9 3.07 18.64 -2.30
CA ARG A 9 2.81 20.07 -2.07
C ARG A 9 3.47 20.57 -0.80
N ASN A 10 3.41 19.78 0.28
CA ASN A 10 4.02 20.16 1.55
C ASN A 10 5.54 20.24 1.44
N GLY A 11 6.17 19.30 0.75
CA GLY A 11 7.62 19.28 0.56
C GLY A 11 8.14 20.35 -0.39
N LEU A 12 7.38 20.75 -1.41
CA LEU A 12 7.84 21.70 -2.44
C LEU A 12 7.43 23.16 -2.18
N ASN A 13 6.48 23.44 -1.28
CA ASN A 13 6.02 24.80 -1.07
C ASN A 13 7.13 25.71 -0.53
N LEU A 14 7.17 26.96 -1.01
CA LEU A 14 8.20 27.93 -0.65
C LEU A 14 7.87 28.74 0.61
N VAL A 15 6.68 28.58 1.17
CA VAL A 15 6.29 29.29 2.41
C VAL A 15 7.03 28.68 3.59
N ASP A 16 6.97 27.34 3.68
CA ASP A 16 7.58 26.59 4.77
C ASP A 16 9.01 26.16 4.43
N ASN A 17 9.32 25.96 3.14
CA ASN A 17 10.60 25.44 2.64
C ASN A 17 11.31 26.50 1.76
N LYS A 18 11.70 27.62 2.33
CA LYS A 18 12.32 28.74 1.60
C LYS A 18 13.62 28.36 0.88
N GLY A 19 14.33 27.35 1.39
CA GLY A 19 15.55 26.82 0.77
C GLY A 19 15.34 26.13 -0.57
N ASN A 20 14.09 25.79 -0.91
CA ASN A 20 13.77 25.17 -2.21
C ASN A 20 13.78 26.16 -3.38
N LEU A 21 13.87 27.47 -3.11
CA LEU A 21 13.91 28.48 -4.15
C LEU A 21 15.13 28.27 -5.05
N ASN A 22 14.90 28.23 -6.37
CA ASN A 22 15.91 28.00 -7.41
C ASN A 22 16.59 26.62 -7.37
N GLN A 23 16.05 25.65 -6.61
CA GLN A 23 16.49 24.28 -6.70
C GLN A 23 15.83 23.56 -7.88
N GLU A 24 16.58 22.66 -8.51
CA GLU A 24 16.04 21.77 -9.53
C GLU A 24 15.13 20.72 -8.88
N VAL A 25 13.95 20.49 -9.47
CA VAL A 25 12.99 19.51 -9.02
C VAL A 25 12.59 18.57 -10.16
N LEU A 26 12.69 17.28 -9.92
CA LEU A 26 12.09 16.25 -10.78
C LEU A 26 10.66 16.01 -10.31
N VAL A 27 9.69 16.00 -11.22
CA VAL A 27 8.28 15.76 -10.88
C VAL A 27 7.65 14.74 -11.81
N TYR A 28 6.75 13.91 -11.27
CA TYR A 28 5.95 12.98 -12.02
C TYR A 28 4.48 13.38 -11.96
N GLY A 29 3.87 13.55 -13.14
CA GLY A 29 2.48 13.98 -13.28
C GLY A 29 2.02 13.96 -14.73
N THR A 30 0.79 14.37 -14.98
CA THR A 30 0.19 14.34 -16.32
C THR A 30 0.42 15.66 -17.04
N ILE A 31 0.95 15.60 -18.27
CA ILE A 31 1.01 16.78 -19.17
C ILE A 31 -0.40 17.07 -19.68
N THR A 32 -0.83 18.30 -19.54
CA THR A 32 -2.17 18.73 -19.96
C THR A 32 -2.17 20.19 -20.42
N ASN A 33 -3.22 20.57 -21.15
CA ASN A 33 -3.49 21.99 -21.38
C ASN A 33 -4.09 22.56 -20.10
N TYR A 34 -3.40 23.53 -19.52
CA TYR A 34 -3.78 24.20 -18.28
C TYR A 34 -3.87 25.71 -18.50
N PHE A 35 -5.09 26.26 -18.50
CA PHE A 35 -5.36 27.67 -18.80
C PHE A 35 -4.78 28.15 -20.15
N GLY A 36 -4.86 27.32 -21.18
CA GLY A 36 -4.38 27.65 -22.52
C GLY A 36 -2.88 27.45 -22.76
N ALA A 37 -2.15 26.95 -21.78
CA ALA A 37 -0.72 26.61 -21.87
C ALA A 37 -0.45 25.15 -21.50
N THR A 38 0.65 24.61 -22.02
CA THR A 38 1.13 23.29 -21.57
C THR A 38 1.54 23.36 -20.12
N GLY A 39 1.00 22.45 -19.30
CA GLY A 39 1.28 22.38 -17.87
C GLY A 39 1.26 20.96 -17.32
N LEU A 40 1.62 20.80 -16.06
CA LEU A 40 1.54 19.55 -15.31
C LEU A 40 0.38 19.61 -14.32
N LYS A 41 -0.38 18.52 -14.26
CA LYS A 41 -1.49 18.32 -13.33
C LYS A 41 -1.41 16.92 -12.70
N GLY A 42 -2.01 16.77 -11.50
CA GLY A 42 -2.01 15.49 -10.82
C GLY A 42 -0.61 14.99 -10.45
N VAL A 43 0.27 15.90 -10.03
CA VAL A 43 1.64 15.53 -9.63
C VAL A 43 1.58 14.65 -8.40
N SER A 44 2.02 13.40 -8.53
CA SER A 44 1.97 12.38 -7.46
C SER A 44 3.33 12.11 -6.81
N TYR A 45 4.42 12.55 -7.44
CA TYR A 45 5.78 12.39 -6.92
C TYR A 45 6.65 13.57 -7.30
N ALA A 46 7.58 13.93 -6.40
CA ALA A 46 8.65 14.88 -6.67
C ALA A 46 9.94 14.47 -5.96
N LYS A 47 11.07 14.76 -6.61
CA LYS A 47 12.42 14.64 -6.02
C LYS A 47 13.11 15.99 -6.09
N LEU A 48 13.65 16.45 -4.95
CA LEU A 48 14.42 17.70 -4.81
C LEU A 48 15.73 17.38 -4.10
N GLY A 49 16.85 17.36 -4.83
CA GLY A 49 18.10 16.83 -4.32
C GLY A 49 17.95 15.36 -3.89
N GLU A 50 18.24 15.05 -2.64
CA GLU A 50 18.07 13.71 -2.06
C GLU A 50 16.70 13.50 -1.41
N SER A 51 15.86 14.55 -1.33
CA SER A 51 14.54 14.46 -0.73
C SER A 51 13.49 14.02 -1.74
N GLU A 52 12.69 13.03 -1.38
CA GLU A 52 11.58 12.51 -2.18
C GLU A 52 10.24 12.77 -1.48
N PHE A 53 9.21 13.09 -2.26
CA PHE A 53 7.88 13.45 -1.76
C PHE A 53 6.79 12.76 -2.58
N GLY A 54 5.82 12.16 -1.92
CA GLY A 54 4.70 11.46 -2.54
C GLY A 54 5.07 10.06 -3.05
N ASN A 55 4.24 9.51 -3.94
CA ASN A 55 4.37 8.14 -4.42
C ASN A 55 5.29 8.07 -5.64
N LYS A 56 6.48 7.53 -5.48
CA LYS A 56 7.41 7.29 -6.59
C LYS A 56 6.80 6.30 -7.58
N PRO A 57 6.74 6.64 -8.88
CA PRO A 57 6.32 5.68 -9.88
C PRO A 57 7.33 4.51 -9.92
N ALA A 58 6.83 3.30 -10.13
CA ALA A 58 7.70 2.15 -10.36
C ALA A 58 8.54 2.39 -11.63
N ASP A 59 9.82 1.98 -11.60
CA ASP A 59 10.62 1.91 -12.81
C ASP A 59 9.98 0.88 -13.76
N ALA A 60 9.89 1.20 -15.05
CA ALA A 60 9.32 0.29 -16.03
C ALA A 60 10.02 -1.08 -16.07
N ASN A 61 11.31 -1.12 -15.71
CA ASN A 61 12.09 -2.36 -15.61
C ASN A 61 11.75 -3.19 -14.37
N ASP A 62 11.10 -2.58 -13.37
CA ASP A 62 10.70 -3.25 -12.14
C ASP A 62 9.26 -3.77 -12.21
N VAL A 63 8.49 -3.42 -13.24
CA VAL A 63 7.13 -3.89 -13.41
C VAL A 63 7.14 -5.33 -13.91
N ILE A 64 6.58 -6.25 -13.11
CA ILE A 64 6.28 -7.63 -13.51
C ILE A 64 4.91 -7.67 -14.17
N PHE A 65 3.91 -7.07 -13.51
CA PHE A 65 2.55 -6.97 -14.01
C PHE A 65 1.88 -5.70 -13.48
N THR A 66 1.10 -5.04 -14.31
CA THR A 66 0.27 -3.91 -13.88
C THR A 66 -1.07 -3.92 -14.61
N GLN A 67 -2.13 -3.56 -13.89
CA GLN A 67 -3.47 -3.37 -14.43
C GLN A 67 -4.04 -2.05 -13.92
N SER A 68 -4.54 -1.23 -14.85
CA SER A 68 -5.37 -0.07 -14.55
C SER A 68 -6.82 -0.40 -14.79
N PHE A 69 -7.67 -0.28 -13.78
CA PHE A 69 -9.11 -0.56 -13.89
C PHE A 69 -9.92 0.64 -14.41
N LYS A 70 -9.26 1.54 -15.13
CA LYS A 70 -9.91 2.77 -15.62
C LYS A 70 -11.09 2.50 -16.57
N GLN A 71 -11.03 1.44 -17.38
CA GLN A 71 -12.02 1.18 -18.42
C GLN A 71 -12.51 -0.27 -18.43
N SER A 72 -11.72 -1.21 -17.94
CA SER A 72 -12.06 -2.64 -17.94
C SER A 72 -11.26 -3.37 -16.87
N PHE A 73 -11.67 -4.61 -16.61
CA PHE A 73 -10.88 -5.53 -15.79
C PHE A 73 -9.61 -6.05 -16.50
N GLY A 74 -9.46 -5.80 -17.81
CA GLY A 74 -8.42 -6.45 -18.60
C GLY A 74 -8.65 -7.98 -18.61
N ASP A 75 -7.57 -8.73 -18.30
CA ASP A 75 -7.61 -10.19 -18.23
C ASP A 75 -7.97 -10.73 -16.82
N PHE A 76 -8.42 -9.88 -15.90
CA PHE A 76 -8.94 -10.33 -14.61
C PHE A 76 -10.28 -11.04 -14.76
N ILE A 77 -10.48 -12.06 -13.96
CA ILE A 77 -11.71 -12.84 -13.87
C ILE A 77 -12.50 -12.35 -12.66
N GLU A 78 -13.73 -11.95 -12.89
CA GLU A 78 -14.71 -11.68 -11.83
C GLU A 78 -15.46 -12.96 -11.51
N TYR A 79 -15.60 -13.29 -10.20
CA TYR A 79 -16.36 -14.43 -9.75
C TYR A 79 -17.10 -14.11 -8.45
N SER A 80 -18.43 -14.31 -8.46
CA SER A 80 -19.24 -14.19 -7.24
C SER A 80 -19.52 -15.58 -6.69
N VAL A 81 -19.10 -15.81 -5.44
CA VAL A 81 -19.37 -17.03 -4.68
C VAL A 81 -20.77 -16.99 -4.08
N SER A 82 -21.19 -15.83 -3.61
CA SER A 82 -22.52 -15.65 -3.02
C SER A 82 -23.00 -14.21 -3.12
N GLY A 83 -24.31 -14.03 -3.18
CA GLY A 83 -24.97 -12.74 -3.32
C GLY A 83 -25.22 -12.37 -4.77
N ASP A 84 -25.92 -11.25 -4.97
CA ASP A 84 -26.30 -10.74 -6.28
C ASP A 84 -25.37 -9.62 -6.78
N GLU A 85 -24.64 -8.99 -5.85
CA GLU A 85 -23.73 -7.91 -6.17
C GLU A 85 -22.40 -8.49 -6.69
N ARG A 86 -21.69 -7.71 -7.51
CA ARG A 86 -20.46 -8.16 -8.18
C ARG A 86 -19.47 -7.02 -8.31
N TRP A 87 -18.23 -7.37 -8.58
CA TRP A 87 -17.26 -6.39 -9.07
C TRP A 87 -17.74 -5.79 -10.39
N TYR A 88 -17.61 -4.48 -10.55
CA TYR A 88 -17.90 -3.78 -11.80
C TYR A 88 -16.92 -2.62 -12.03
N ILE A 89 -16.84 -2.13 -13.26
CA ILE A 89 -16.03 -0.95 -13.59
C ILE A 89 -16.92 0.29 -13.48
N ASP A 90 -16.57 1.18 -12.57
CA ASP A 90 -17.14 2.52 -12.58
C ASP A 90 -16.38 3.39 -13.60
N THR A 91 -16.94 3.48 -14.81
CA THR A 91 -16.32 4.22 -15.92
C THR A 91 -16.35 5.73 -15.73
N LYS A 92 -17.20 6.23 -14.83
CA LYS A 92 -17.29 7.67 -14.51
C LYS A 92 -16.06 8.12 -13.72
N TYR A 93 -15.60 7.29 -12.80
CA TYR A 93 -14.48 7.60 -11.93
C TYR A 93 -13.21 6.83 -12.28
N GLY A 94 -13.32 5.74 -13.02
CA GLY A 94 -12.20 5.01 -13.61
C GLY A 94 -11.53 4.05 -12.64
N TYR A 95 -12.32 3.17 -11.97
CA TYR A 95 -11.81 2.10 -11.11
C TYR A 95 -12.76 0.89 -11.06
N ALA A 96 -12.21 -0.26 -10.65
CA ALA A 96 -13.00 -1.41 -10.25
C ALA A 96 -13.64 -1.13 -8.89
N MET A 97 -14.92 -1.44 -8.75
CA MET A 97 -15.68 -1.21 -7.53
C MET A 97 -16.51 -2.42 -7.17
N VAL A 98 -16.63 -2.68 -5.88
CA VAL A 98 -17.58 -3.63 -5.31
C VAL A 98 -18.22 -3.03 -4.06
N THR A 99 -19.51 -3.28 -3.87
CA THR A 99 -20.25 -2.85 -2.69
C THR A 99 -21.41 -3.81 -2.43
N GLY A 100 -21.61 -4.17 -1.18
CA GLY A 100 -22.82 -4.86 -0.76
C GLY A 100 -23.90 -3.91 -0.21
N TYR A 101 -23.69 -2.58 -0.28
CA TYR A 101 -24.72 -1.61 0.14
C TYR A 101 -25.48 -1.10 -1.08
N VAL A 102 -26.68 -1.64 -1.30
CA VAL A 102 -27.51 -1.36 -2.47
C VAL A 102 -28.92 -1.06 -2.03
N ASP A 103 -29.54 -0.03 -2.64
CA ASP A 103 -30.89 0.43 -2.35
C ASP A 103 -31.15 0.70 -0.85
N GLY A 104 -30.15 1.27 -0.18
CA GLY A 104 -30.25 1.60 1.24
C GLY A 104 -30.15 0.41 2.19
N THR A 105 -29.74 -0.77 1.70
CA THR A 105 -29.72 -2.02 2.46
C THR A 105 -28.36 -2.69 2.38
N ASN A 106 -27.87 -3.27 3.50
CA ASN A 106 -26.71 -4.16 3.48
C ASN A 106 -27.12 -5.54 2.98
N LYS A 107 -26.35 -6.08 2.02
CA LYS A 107 -26.53 -7.41 1.46
C LYS A 107 -25.27 -8.25 1.71
N ALA A 108 -25.46 -9.50 2.06
CA ALA A 108 -24.34 -10.44 2.20
C ALA A 108 -23.83 -10.82 0.80
N ASN A 109 -22.53 -10.73 0.63
CA ASN A 109 -21.84 -10.99 -0.64
C ASN A 109 -20.45 -11.57 -0.38
N GLU A 110 -20.00 -12.43 -1.30
CA GLU A 110 -18.59 -12.82 -1.43
C GLU A 110 -18.19 -12.79 -2.89
N ASP A 111 -17.28 -11.88 -3.24
CA ASP A 111 -16.88 -11.59 -4.60
C ASP A 111 -15.37 -11.55 -4.76
N TRP A 112 -14.88 -12.19 -5.79
CA TRP A 112 -13.47 -12.30 -6.12
C TRP A 112 -13.17 -11.59 -7.45
N LEU A 113 -12.08 -10.85 -7.50
CA LEU A 113 -11.49 -10.30 -8.71
C LEU A 113 -10.08 -10.86 -8.84
N ILE A 114 -9.89 -11.82 -9.75
CA ILE A 114 -8.73 -12.70 -9.83
C ILE A 114 -7.86 -12.32 -11.03
N SER A 115 -6.57 -12.11 -10.80
CA SER A 115 -5.62 -11.74 -11.85
C SER A 115 -5.44 -12.84 -12.90
N PRO A 116 -4.94 -12.53 -14.10
CA PRO A 116 -4.33 -13.53 -14.97
C PRO A 116 -3.15 -14.21 -14.25
N ALA A 117 -2.61 -15.25 -14.85
CA ALA A 117 -1.40 -15.91 -14.38
C ALA A 117 -0.22 -14.95 -14.45
N ILE A 118 0.51 -14.79 -13.35
CA ILE A 118 1.66 -13.90 -13.20
C ILE A 118 2.87 -14.75 -12.88
N SER A 119 3.90 -14.71 -13.74
CA SER A 119 5.14 -15.46 -13.51
C SER A 119 6.09 -14.65 -12.63
N LEU A 120 6.56 -15.28 -11.56
CA LEU A 120 7.63 -14.80 -10.69
C LEU A 120 8.94 -15.59 -10.91
N GLU A 121 9.05 -16.29 -12.05
CA GLU A 121 10.26 -17.00 -12.45
C GLU A 121 11.38 -16.01 -12.80
N GLY A 122 12.60 -16.29 -12.34
CA GLY A 122 13.78 -15.45 -12.61
C GLY A 122 13.73 -14.08 -11.94
N VAL A 123 12.89 -13.93 -10.91
CA VAL A 123 12.79 -12.72 -10.09
C VAL A 123 13.44 -13.00 -8.73
N ASP A 124 14.35 -12.12 -8.31
CA ASP A 124 15.08 -12.28 -7.03
C ASP A 124 14.26 -11.82 -5.82
N ALA A 125 13.35 -10.89 -6.03
CA ALA A 125 12.40 -10.41 -5.03
C ALA A 125 11.16 -9.84 -5.71
N ALA A 126 9.99 -10.05 -5.13
CA ALA A 126 8.73 -9.57 -5.66
C ALA A 126 7.80 -9.02 -4.59
N LYS A 127 7.07 -7.99 -4.95
CA LYS A 127 6.07 -7.31 -4.11
C LYS A 127 4.86 -6.89 -4.92
N MET A 128 3.76 -6.60 -4.24
CA MET A 128 2.60 -6.01 -4.87
C MET A 128 2.02 -4.86 -4.08
N ASN A 129 1.33 -3.96 -4.76
CA ASN A 129 0.50 -2.93 -4.15
C ASN A 129 -0.70 -2.60 -5.02
N ILE A 130 -1.67 -1.91 -4.43
CA ILE A 130 -2.87 -1.42 -5.10
C ILE A 130 -3.12 0.04 -4.74
N GLU A 131 -3.61 0.84 -5.69
CA GLU A 131 -4.17 2.16 -5.39
C GLU A 131 -5.67 1.98 -5.16
N HIS A 132 -6.12 2.22 -3.93
CA HIS A 132 -7.48 1.87 -3.52
C HIS A 132 -8.04 2.80 -2.46
N VAL A 133 -9.33 2.67 -2.21
CA VAL A 133 -10.03 3.23 -1.04
C VAL A 133 -11.09 2.24 -0.54
N LEU A 134 -11.18 2.14 0.79
CA LEU A 134 -12.19 1.36 1.51
C LEU A 134 -13.02 2.30 2.37
N ARG A 135 -14.35 2.17 2.32
CA ARG A 135 -15.24 2.95 3.16
C ARG A 135 -16.43 2.16 3.66
N TYR A 136 -16.86 2.53 4.87
CA TYR A 136 -18.05 2.00 5.51
C TYR A 136 -18.00 0.50 5.86
N ASN A 137 -16.79 -0.06 5.97
CA ASN A 137 -16.60 -1.44 6.40
C ASN A 137 -16.38 -1.48 7.91
N ASN A 138 -17.15 -2.05 8.72
CA ASN A 138 -16.92 -2.12 10.16
C ASN A 138 -15.58 -2.83 10.52
N LYS A 139 -15.19 -3.80 9.69
CA LYS A 139 -13.97 -4.59 9.81
C LYS A 139 -13.29 -4.67 8.43
N PRO A 140 -12.61 -3.61 8.00
CA PRO A 140 -12.03 -3.56 6.66
C PRO A 140 -11.05 -4.70 6.38
N ALA A 141 -10.28 -5.15 7.38
CA ALA A 141 -9.36 -6.28 7.25
C ALA A 141 -10.05 -7.65 7.03
N GLU A 142 -11.34 -7.77 7.35
CA GLU A 142 -12.14 -8.97 7.04
C GLU A 142 -12.91 -8.80 5.73
N ALA A 143 -13.32 -7.56 5.42
CA ALA A 143 -14.15 -7.24 4.26
C ALA A 143 -13.37 -7.20 2.95
N ALA A 144 -12.10 -6.80 2.99
CA ALA A 144 -11.24 -6.64 1.81
C ALA A 144 -9.88 -7.29 2.07
N THR A 145 -9.62 -8.37 1.36
CA THR A 145 -8.42 -9.20 1.56
C THR A 145 -7.77 -9.53 0.22
N ILE A 146 -6.47 -9.80 0.25
CA ILE A 146 -5.69 -10.20 -0.93
C ILE A 146 -5.16 -11.62 -0.70
N TRP A 147 -5.31 -12.45 -1.73
CA TRP A 147 -4.98 -13.87 -1.69
C TRP A 147 -4.13 -14.26 -2.89
N VAL A 148 -3.24 -15.24 -2.71
CA VAL A 148 -2.37 -15.78 -3.76
C VAL A 148 -2.61 -17.28 -3.88
N SER A 149 -2.73 -17.76 -5.12
CA SER A 149 -2.87 -19.20 -5.45
C SER A 149 -1.86 -19.60 -6.49
N GLU A 150 -1.30 -20.80 -6.32
CA GLU A 150 -0.42 -21.48 -7.28
C GLU A 150 -1.17 -22.50 -8.15
N ASP A 151 -2.38 -22.89 -7.73
CA ASP A 151 -3.15 -23.98 -8.34
C ASP A 151 -4.51 -23.54 -8.93
N TYR A 152 -4.94 -22.30 -8.71
CA TYR A 152 -6.18 -21.81 -9.34
C TYR A 152 -6.03 -21.67 -10.85
N THR A 153 -6.96 -22.27 -11.58
CA THR A 153 -7.05 -22.18 -13.04
C THR A 153 -8.28 -21.40 -13.50
N GLU A 154 -9.46 -21.87 -13.12
CA GLU A 154 -10.75 -21.28 -13.49
C GLU A 154 -11.88 -21.76 -12.56
N GLY A 155 -13.04 -21.13 -12.63
CA GLY A 155 -14.26 -21.51 -11.93
C GLY A 155 -14.33 -21.04 -10.48
N ASP A 156 -14.97 -21.83 -9.62
CA ASP A 156 -15.16 -21.46 -8.22
C ASP A 156 -13.83 -21.42 -7.47
N PRO A 157 -13.43 -20.25 -6.94
CA PRO A 157 -12.17 -20.10 -6.22
C PRO A 157 -12.06 -20.98 -4.97
N ASN A 158 -13.17 -21.40 -4.39
CA ASN A 158 -13.16 -22.32 -3.25
C ASN A 158 -12.62 -23.73 -3.60
N ASN A 159 -12.46 -24.04 -4.88
CA ASN A 159 -11.86 -25.30 -5.32
C ASN A 159 -10.32 -25.28 -5.41
N ALA A 160 -9.70 -24.15 -5.11
CA ALA A 160 -8.26 -23.97 -5.16
C ALA A 160 -7.69 -23.66 -3.78
N THR A 161 -6.36 -23.73 -3.67
CA THR A 161 -5.63 -23.37 -2.46
C THR A 161 -5.19 -21.92 -2.52
N TRP A 162 -5.51 -21.15 -1.49
CA TRP A 162 -5.18 -19.76 -1.40
C TRP A 162 -4.42 -19.42 -0.13
N THR A 163 -3.38 -18.61 -0.26
CA THR A 163 -2.64 -18.02 0.86
C THR A 163 -3.02 -16.55 0.97
N GLN A 164 -3.53 -16.14 2.13
CA GLN A 164 -3.87 -14.73 2.39
C GLN A 164 -2.60 -13.93 2.65
N LEU A 165 -2.46 -12.79 1.97
CA LEU A 165 -1.42 -11.81 2.28
C LEU A 165 -1.83 -10.96 3.50
N PRO A 166 -0.87 -10.54 4.33
CA PRO A 166 -1.16 -9.70 5.51
C PRO A 166 -1.52 -8.28 5.07
N THR A 167 -2.81 -8.02 4.90
CA THR A 167 -3.34 -6.69 4.59
C THR A 167 -3.76 -5.96 5.86
N ASN A 168 -3.24 -4.75 6.09
CA ASN A 168 -3.65 -3.88 7.21
C ASN A 168 -4.55 -2.75 6.69
N PHE A 169 -5.55 -3.09 5.88
CA PHE A 169 -6.47 -2.12 5.31
C PHE A 169 -7.37 -1.51 6.37
N THR A 170 -7.60 -0.21 6.26
CA THR A 170 -8.47 0.57 7.15
C THR A 170 -9.49 1.35 6.34
N ASP A 171 -10.64 1.65 6.94
CA ASP A 171 -11.61 2.55 6.33
C ASP A 171 -11.06 3.97 6.24
N ALA A 172 -11.17 4.56 5.08
CA ALA A 172 -10.80 5.95 4.84
C ALA A 172 -11.88 6.92 5.34
N SER A 173 -11.47 8.12 5.72
CA SER A 173 -12.39 9.18 6.12
C SER A 173 -13.14 9.82 4.94
N ASP A 174 -12.55 9.74 3.76
CA ASP A 174 -13.11 10.25 2.49
C ASP A 174 -12.85 9.28 1.33
N TRP A 175 -13.14 9.67 0.10
CA TRP A 175 -12.96 8.87 -1.11
C TRP A 175 -11.60 9.11 -1.80
N THR A 176 -10.60 9.56 -1.06
CA THR A 176 -9.25 9.71 -1.61
C THR A 176 -8.60 8.34 -1.76
N LEU A 177 -8.30 7.98 -3.00
CA LEU A 177 -7.53 6.78 -3.30
C LEU A 177 -6.09 6.93 -2.80
N THR A 178 -5.60 5.91 -2.14
CA THR A 178 -4.22 5.85 -1.63
C THR A 178 -3.53 4.59 -2.11
N LEU A 179 -2.22 4.66 -2.29
CA LEU A 179 -1.41 3.48 -2.56
C LEU A 179 -1.33 2.66 -1.26
N SER A 180 -1.60 1.36 -1.35
CA SER A 180 -1.38 0.45 -0.22
C SER A 180 0.11 0.34 0.10
N LYS A 181 0.44 -0.11 1.32
CA LYS A 181 1.78 -0.62 1.58
C LYS A 181 2.08 -1.78 0.64
N ASP A 182 3.36 -1.98 0.37
CA ASP A 182 3.82 -3.15 -0.38
C ASP A 182 3.53 -4.43 0.40
N LEU A 183 2.99 -5.43 -0.30
CA LEU A 183 2.77 -6.78 0.22
C LEU A 183 3.84 -7.71 -0.36
N ASP A 184 4.46 -8.49 0.49
CA ASP A 184 5.54 -9.39 0.13
C ASP A 184 5.02 -10.60 -0.67
N LEU A 185 5.70 -10.89 -1.78
CA LEU A 185 5.45 -12.05 -2.64
C LEU A 185 6.63 -13.03 -2.68
N ASN A 186 7.65 -12.86 -1.83
CA ASN A 186 8.87 -13.66 -1.88
C ASN A 186 8.62 -15.16 -1.62
N ALA A 187 7.58 -15.52 -0.88
CA ALA A 187 7.18 -16.93 -0.68
C ALA A 187 6.78 -17.65 -2.00
N PHE A 188 6.51 -16.89 -3.06
CA PHE A 188 6.05 -17.39 -4.35
C PHE A 188 7.08 -17.23 -5.48
N LEU A 189 8.31 -16.85 -5.17
CA LEU A 189 9.39 -16.72 -6.17
C LEU A 189 9.64 -18.05 -6.91
N GLY A 190 9.93 -17.92 -8.20
CA GLY A 190 10.13 -19.08 -9.08
C GLY A 190 8.85 -19.80 -9.50
N LYS A 191 7.67 -19.26 -9.18
CA LYS A 191 6.37 -19.84 -9.47
C LYS A 191 5.54 -18.94 -10.37
N THR A 192 4.49 -19.52 -10.96
CA THR A 192 3.42 -18.77 -11.61
C THR A 192 2.22 -18.77 -10.68
N VAL A 193 1.69 -17.60 -10.39
CA VAL A 193 0.62 -17.40 -9.41
C VAL A 193 -0.56 -16.63 -9.99
N ARG A 194 -1.72 -16.76 -9.36
CA ARG A 194 -2.83 -15.82 -9.50
C ARG A 194 -3.05 -15.11 -8.18
N ILE A 195 -3.36 -13.83 -8.26
CA ILE A 195 -3.59 -12.98 -7.09
C ILE A 195 -5.03 -12.47 -7.15
N ALA A 196 -5.74 -12.59 -6.05
CA ALA A 196 -7.14 -12.25 -5.98
C ALA A 196 -7.42 -11.14 -4.95
N LEU A 197 -8.27 -10.20 -5.34
CA LEU A 197 -8.94 -9.26 -4.45
C LEU A 197 -10.26 -9.89 -4.03
N LYS A 198 -10.40 -10.28 -2.76
CA LYS A 198 -11.61 -10.87 -2.21
C LYS A 198 -12.35 -9.84 -1.36
N TYR A 199 -13.61 -9.62 -1.69
CA TYR A 199 -14.55 -8.79 -0.94
C TYR A 199 -15.59 -9.64 -0.23
N VAL A 200 -15.87 -9.30 1.03
CA VAL A 200 -16.93 -9.95 1.81
C VAL A 200 -17.80 -8.89 2.48
N ALA A 201 -19.09 -8.99 2.29
CA ALA A 201 -20.09 -8.18 2.96
C ALA A 201 -21.09 -9.03 3.75
N THR A 202 -21.77 -8.43 4.71
CA THR A 202 -22.80 -9.07 5.52
C THR A 202 -24.09 -8.28 5.48
N THR A 203 -25.21 -8.89 5.89
CA THR A 203 -26.51 -8.20 6.00
C THR A 203 -26.52 -7.11 7.08
N THR A 204 -25.56 -7.08 7.97
CA THR A 204 -25.42 -6.05 9.01
C THR A 204 -24.43 -4.97 8.65
N LYS A 205 -23.50 -5.24 7.75
CA LYS A 205 -22.48 -4.30 7.32
C LYS A 205 -21.96 -4.66 5.93
N ALA A 206 -22.07 -3.69 5.03
CA ALA A 206 -21.56 -3.79 3.66
C ALA A 206 -20.96 -2.43 3.28
N GLY A 207 -19.65 -2.37 3.19
CA GLY A 207 -18.92 -1.19 2.74
C GLY A 207 -18.67 -1.23 1.24
N THR A 208 -17.84 -0.30 0.80
CA THR A 208 -17.43 -0.19 -0.59
C THR A 208 -15.91 -0.30 -0.70
N TRP A 209 -15.43 -1.02 -1.69
CA TRP A 209 -14.02 -1.10 -2.06
C TRP A 209 -13.84 -0.65 -3.51
N GLU A 210 -13.02 0.37 -3.70
CA GLU A 210 -12.65 0.91 -5.01
C GLU A 210 -11.15 0.66 -5.23
N VAL A 211 -10.79 0.11 -6.38
CA VAL A 211 -9.40 -0.19 -6.76
C VAL A 211 -9.13 0.40 -8.14
N LYS A 212 -8.13 1.25 -8.22
CA LYS A 212 -7.75 1.94 -9.44
C LYS A 212 -6.62 1.26 -10.20
N THR A 213 -5.59 0.84 -9.46
CA THR A 213 -4.44 0.13 -10.03
C THR A 213 -4.09 -1.09 -9.19
N PHE A 214 -3.53 -2.08 -9.86
CA PHE A 214 -2.99 -3.30 -9.29
C PHE A 214 -1.60 -3.51 -9.89
N ASN A 215 -0.57 -3.60 -9.05
CA ASN A 215 0.82 -3.69 -9.48
C ASN A 215 1.52 -4.86 -8.82
N VAL A 216 2.26 -5.63 -9.61
CA VAL A 216 3.26 -6.60 -9.15
C VAL A 216 4.61 -6.14 -9.66
N LEU A 217 5.56 -5.95 -8.76
CA LEU A 217 6.82 -5.29 -8.99
C LEU A 217 7.98 -6.17 -8.52
N LYS A 218 9.14 -6.02 -9.15
CA LYS A 218 10.40 -6.54 -8.61
C LYS A 218 10.81 -5.72 -7.39
N GLY A 219 11.60 -6.34 -6.53
CA GLY A 219 12.18 -5.72 -5.34
C GLY A 219 11.50 -6.15 -4.06
N GLN A 220 12.18 -5.90 -2.95
CA GLN A 220 11.67 -6.22 -1.62
C GLN A 220 10.47 -5.35 -1.28
N ALA A 221 9.47 -5.94 -0.66
CA ALA A 221 8.45 -5.17 0.02
C ALA A 221 9.13 -4.34 1.12
N GLU A 222 8.72 -3.07 1.26
CA GLU A 222 9.12 -2.33 2.46
C GLU A 222 8.52 -3.07 3.66
N VAL A 223 9.39 -3.63 4.48
CA VAL A 223 8.96 -4.29 5.70
C VAL A 223 8.32 -3.23 6.58
N ASP A 224 7.01 -3.37 6.83
CA ASP A 224 6.37 -2.55 7.86
C ASP A 224 7.02 -2.94 9.19
N PRO A 225 7.78 -2.04 9.79
CA PRO A 225 8.42 -2.36 11.05
C PRO A 225 7.43 -2.75 12.18
N GLY A 226 6.11 -2.80 11.92
CA GLY A 226 5.08 -3.06 12.92
C GLY A 226 4.51 -4.49 12.99
N THR A 227 4.96 -5.46 12.17
CA THR A 227 4.52 -6.86 12.27
C THR A 227 5.54 -7.75 12.99
N GLY A 228 6.11 -7.23 14.10
CA GLY A 228 7.08 -7.96 14.90
C GLY A 228 6.52 -9.30 15.41
N ASN A 229 7.27 -10.36 15.18
CA ASN A 229 7.05 -11.67 15.77
C ASN A 229 7.05 -11.53 17.32
N PRO A 230 6.05 -12.00 18.06
CA PRO A 230 5.97 -11.88 19.51
C PRO A 230 7.17 -12.52 20.27
N ASP A 231 7.92 -13.41 19.61
CA ASP A 231 9.09 -14.08 20.18
C ASP A 231 10.43 -13.36 19.89
N GLY A 232 10.38 -12.18 19.26
CA GLY A 232 11.57 -11.44 18.81
C GLY A 232 12.05 -11.89 17.42
N PRO A 233 12.87 -11.08 16.73
CA PRO A 233 13.35 -11.39 15.40
C PRO A 233 14.35 -12.55 15.42
N ALA A 234 14.24 -13.45 14.43
CA ALA A 234 15.25 -14.47 14.18
C ALA A 234 16.59 -13.84 13.77
N ASP A 235 17.69 -14.55 13.96
CA ASP A 235 19.00 -14.07 13.53
C ASP A 235 19.02 -13.83 12.00
N GLY A 236 19.43 -12.62 11.61
CA GLY A 236 19.36 -12.13 10.22
C GLY A 236 18.10 -11.33 9.87
N ASP A 237 17.07 -11.31 10.73
CA ASP A 237 15.91 -10.46 10.57
C ASP A 237 16.13 -9.03 11.08
N ALA A 238 15.34 -8.08 10.59
CA ALA A 238 15.40 -6.70 11.05
C ALA A 238 15.04 -6.59 12.54
N GLY A 239 15.91 -5.96 13.33
CA GLY A 239 15.84 -5.89 14.80
C GLY A 239 16.56 -7.03 15.51
N SER A 240 17.23 -7.95 14.79
CA SER A 240 18.17 -8.93 15.35
C SER A 240 19.53 -8.28 15.68
N GLU A 241 20.42 -9.02 16.34
CA GLU A 241 21.77 -8.55 16.61
C GLU A 241 22.58 -8.29 15.35
N THR A 242 22.39 -9.10 14.30
CA THR A 242 23.08 -8.99 13.01
C THR A 242 22.47 -7.94 12.09
N GLN A 243 21.21 -7.56 12.31
CA GLN A 243 20.49 -6.51 11.60
C GLN A 243 19.67 -5.65 12.58
N PRO A 244 20.34 -4.86 13.45
CA PRO A 244 19.65 -4.04 14.43
C PRO A 244 18.78 -2.98 13.77
N TYR A 245 17.70 -2.63 14.44
CA TYR A 245 16.88 -1.50 14.01
C TYR A 245 17.67 -0.19 14.08
N THR A 246 17.49 0.66 13.10
CA THR A 246 17.80 2.08 13.26
C THR A 246 16.86 2.72 14.30
N VAL A 247 17.24 3.86 14.86
CA VAL A 247 16.38 4.59 15.82
C VAL A 247 15.00 4.88 15.24
N ALA A 248 14.91 5.23 13.95
CA ALA A 248 13.64 5.48 13.28
C ALA A 248 12.76 4.22 13.19
N GLN A 249 13.34 3.09 12.86
CA GLN A 249 12.66 1.80 12.85
C GLN A 249 12.20 1.38 14.24
N ALA A 250 13.05 1.54 15.26
CA ALA A 250 12.69 1.24 16.65
C ALA A 250 11.51 2.10 17.12
N ILE A 251 11.49 3.39 16.79
CA ILE A 251 10.37 4.29 17.10
C ILE A 251 9.09 3.85 16.37
N SER A 252 9.19 3.50 15.11
CA SER A 252 8.04 3.04 14.31
C SER A 252 7.44 1.73 14.85
N ASN A 253 8.29 0.84 15.38
CA ASN A 253 7.90 -0.46 15.92
C ASN A 253 7.42 -0.43 17.37
N GLN A 254 7.65 0.66 18.07
CA GLN A 254 7.32 0.77 19.48
C GLN A 254 5.82 0.56 19.77
N GLY A 255 4.94 0.91 18.79
CA GLY A 255 3.49 0.85 19.01
C GLY A 255 3.00 1.77 20.13
N ALA A 256 1.71 1.69 20.41
CA ALA A 256 1.08 2.48 21.49
C ALA A 256 1.27 1.87 22.90
N LYS A 257 1.74 0.63 22.99
CA LYS A 257 1.98 -0.11 24.23
C LYS A 257 3.19 -1.01 24.09
N ASP A 258 3.88 -1.24 25.21
CA ASP A 258 4.89 -2.28 25.32
C ASP A 258 4.26 -3.65 24.98
N ASN A 259 4.81 -4.32 23.96
CA ASN A 259 4.38 -5.65 23.52
C ASN A 259 5.24 -6.77 24.10
N GLY A 260 6.24 -6.42 24.93
CA GLY A 260 7.15 -7.37 25.56
C GLY A 260 8.21 -7.96 24.62
N VAL A 261 8.27 -7.50 23.36
CA VAL A 261 9.27 -7.96 22.38
C VAL A 261 10.56 -7.16 22.53
N TYR A 262 11.68 -7.86 22.66
CA TYR A 262 13.01 -7.26 22.71
C TYR A 262 13.64 -7.29 21.32
N VAL A 263 14.23 -6.16 20.94
CA VAL A 263 14.90 -5.99 19.64
C VAL A 263 16.23 -5.28 19.81
N TRP A 264 17.17 -5.59 18.93
CA TRP A 264 18.41 -4.84 18.83
C TRP A 264 18.20 -3.54 18.06
N THR A 265 18.79 -2.46 18.55
CA THR A 265 18.70 -1.14 17.94
C THR A 265 20.08 -0.50 17.91
N GLU A 266 20.45 0.07 16.77
CA GLU A 266 21.66 0.88 16.63
C GLU A 266 21.31 2.36 16.43
N GLY A 267 22.18 3.24 16.91
CA GLY A 267 21.99 4.69 16.73
C GLY A 267 23.05 5.48 17.50
N TYR A 268 22.96 6.80 17.35
CA TYR A 268 23.83 7.72 18.07
C TYR A 268 23.09 8.35 19.24
N ILE A 269 23.73 8.41 20.40
CA ILE A 269 23.21 9.19 21.52
C ILE A 269 23.47 10.66 21.23
N VAL A 270 22.38 11.39 20.94
CA VAL A 270 22.44 12.84 20.65
C VAL A 270 21.96 13.69 21.82
N GLY A 271 21.35 13.08 22.84
CA GLY A 271 20.88 13.74 24.05
C GLY A 271 19.96 12.84 24.87
N VAL A 272 19.64 13.28 26.07
CA VAL A 272 18.68 12.65 26.98
C VAL A 272 17.60 13.65 27.38
N TYR A 273 16.39 13.16 27.67
CA TYR A 273 15.34 14.00 28.24
C TYR A 273 15.58 14.20 29.75
N GLY A 274 15.73 15.46 30.15
CA GLY A 274 15.70 15.82 31.54
C GLY A 274 14.27 15.88 32.11
N ASN A 275 14.14 16.20 33.39
CA ASN A 275 12.84 16.32 34.08
C ASN A 275 11.90 17.37 33.49
N SER A 276 12.40 18.29 32.67
CA SER A 276 11.63 19.34 31.97
C SER A 276 11.06 18.89 30.63
N LYS A 277 11.20 17.63 30.25
CA LYS A 277 10.82 17.08 28.94
C LYS A 277 11.54 17.75 27.75
N ALA A 278 12.64 18.41 27.98
CA ALA A 278 13.52 18.94 26.94
C ALA A 278 14.75 18.03 26.79
N PRO A 279 15.18 17.72 25.55
CA PRO A 279 16.41 16.95 25.35
C PRO A 279 17.63 17.76 25.83
N VAL A 280 18.55 17.08 26.50
CA VAL A 280 19.84 17.62 26.88
C VAL A 280 20.90 17.01 25.96
N PHE A 281 21.69 17.85 25.30
CA PHE A 281 22.70 17.44 24.33
C PHE A 281 24.11 17.67 24.87
N GLY A 282 25.02 16.75 24.57
CA GLY A 282 26.43 16.87 24.91
C GLY A 282 26.92 15.90 25.99
N ALA A 283 28.19 16.04 26.38
CA ALA A 283 28.86 15.13 27.36
C ALA A 283 28.24 15.20 28.75
N ASP A 284 27.57 16.28 29.10
CA ASP A 284 26.91 16.48 30.39
C ASP A 284 25.49 15.89 30.45
N ALA A 285 25.11 15.17 29.42
CA ALA A 285 23.75 14.58 29.26
C ALA A 285 23.64 13.18 29.92
N LEU A 286 24.72 12.64 30.43
CA LEU A 286 24.79 11.29 31.06
C LEU A 286 24.82 11.38 32.58
#